data_59e93cdb78d0446651990171be9de119
#
_entry.id   59e93cdb78d0446651990171be9de119
#
_cell.length_a   1.000
_cell.length_b   1.000
_cell.length_c   1.000
_cell.angle_alpha   90.00
_cell.angle_beta   90.00
_cell.angle_gamma   90.00
#
_symmetry.space_group_name_H-M   'P 1'
#
loop_
_entity.id
_entity.type
_entity.pdbx_description
1 polymer ?
#
loop_
_entity_poly.entity_id
_entity_poly.type
_entity_poly.pdbx_seq_one_letter_code
_entity_poly.pdbx_strand_id
1 'polypeptide(L)'
;SSAASDVYKRQVHGCALCDDNKILDFVEDVGRHNAVDAIAGHMWLNNIEGEGKIFYTTGRLTSEMVIKVAQMNISTLLSRSGITEMGLNVAIDTQVTLLGRAKGKHFLIYNGKDNIIFDAMPDPRPDGASDVWKRR
;
A
#
# COMPACT_ATOMS: atom_id res chain seq x y z
N SER A 1 17.15 22.09 14.23
CA SER A 1 16.97 23.09 13.19
C SER A 1 15.87 22.68 12.21
N SER A 2 15.29 23.62 11.51
CA SER A 2 14.24 23.35 10.50
C SER A 2 14.76 22.45 9.37
N ALA A 3 16.01 22.60 8.96
CA ALA A 3 16.61 21.78 7.91
C ALA A 3 16.72 20.31 8.35
N ALA A 4 17.14 20.04 9.57
CA ALA A 4 17.24 18.69 10.11
C ALA A 4 15.85 18.06 10.24
N SER A 5 14.85 18.83 10.66
CA SER A 5 13.46 18.38 10.73
C SER A 5 12.90 18.03 9.36
N ASP A 6 13.21 18.83 8.33
CA ASP A 6 12.75 18.58 6.98
C ASP A 6 13.39 17.32 6.38
N VAL A 7 14.68 17.11 6.61
CA VAL A 7 15.38 15.90 6.18
C VAL A 7 14.79 14.68 6.86
N TYR A 8 14.52 14.76 8.16
CA TYR A 8 13.90 13.68 8.91
C TYR A 8 12.51 13.34 8.36
N LYS A 9 11.67 14.35 8.13
CA LYS A 9 10.32 14.15 7.60
C LYS A 9 10.32 13.49 6.22
N ARG A 10 11.29 13.79 5.36
CA ARG A 10 11.40 13.18 4.03
C ARG A 10 11.80 11.72 4.10
N GLN A 11 12.45 11.29 5.18
CA GLN A 11 12.91 9.92 5.36
C GLN A 11 11.93 9.05 6.14
N VAL A 12 10.87 9.64 6.70
CA VAL A 12 9.88 8.90 7.48
C VAL A 12 8.91 8.20 6.55
N HIS A 13 8.71 6.92 6.80
CA HIS A 13 7.71 6.10 6.12
C HIS A 13 6.57 5.80 7.06
N GLY A 14 5.35 6.05 6.58
CA GLY A 14 4.13 5.69 7.31
C GLY A 14 3.53 4.41 6.76
N CYS A 15 3.12 3.53 7.65
CA CYS A 15 2.39 2.33 7.33
C CYS A 15 1.15 2.24 8.19
N ALA A 16 0.06 1.75 7.64
CA ALA A 16 -1.19 1.56 8.37
C ALA A 16 -1.82 0.22 8.01
N LEU A 17 -2.40 -0.43 9.02
CA LEU A 17 -3.25 -1.59 8.82
C LEU A 17 -4.69 -1.14 8.95
N CYS A 18 -5.51 -1.44 7.95
CA CYS A 18 -6.89 -1.00 7.89
C CYS A 18 -7.84 -2.18 7.74
N ASP A 19 -9.01 -2.07 8.36
CA ASP A 19 -10.13 -2.98 8.19
C ASP A 19 -11.37 -2.16 7.88
N ASP A 20 -11.94 -2.35 6.69
CA ASP A 20 -13.02 -1.52 6.14
C ASP A 20 -12.66 -0.03 6.21
N ASN A 21 -13.36 0.74 7.04
CA ASN A 21 -13.14 2.17 7.21
C ASN A 21 -12.35 2.52 8.47
N LYS A 22 -11.71 1.52 9.08
CA LYS A 22 -11.09 1.67 10.38
C LYS A 22 -9.59 1.44 10.30
N ILE A 23 -8.81 2.37 10.84
CA ILE A 23 -7.36 2.17 11.01
C ILE A 23 -7.14 1.39 12.29
N LEU A 24 -6.58 0.19 12.18
CA LEU A 24 -6.29 -0.68 13.32
C LEU A 24 -4.93 -0.38 13.93
N ASP A 25 -3.97 0.03 13.11
CA ASP A 25 -2.61 0.31 13.54
C ASP A 25 -1.96 1.30 12.58
N PHE A 26 -1.10 2.15 13.11
CA PHE A 26 -0.36 3.12 12.32
C PHE A 26 1.04 3.24 12.89
N VAL A 27 2.06 3.10 12.05
CA VAL A 27 3.46 3.16 12.45
C VAL A 27 4.22 4.08 11.50
N GLU A 28 4.99 4.99 12.07
CA GLU A 28 5.96 5.80 11.33
C GLU A 28 7.37 5.37 11.73
N ASP A 29 8.24 5.17 10.74
CA ASP A 29 9.64 4.82 10.97
C ASP A 29 10.49 5.36 9.82
N VAL A 30 11.76 5.61 10.09
CA VAL A 30 12.72 5.99 9.04
C VAL A 30 13.00 4.83 8.08
N GLY A 31 12.82 3.60 8.53
CA GLY A 31 12.95 2.40 7.71
C GLY A 31 11.59 1.81 7.37
N ARG A 32 11.27 1.73 6.07
CA ARG A 32 9.99 1.14 5.63
C ARG A 32 9.82 -0.31 6.10
N HIS A 33 10.91 -1.07 6.14
CA HIS A 33 10.87 -2.46 6.60
C HIS A 33 10.59 -2.55 8.10
N ASN A 34 11.12 -1.63 8.89
CA ASN A 34 10.85 -1.56 10.32
C ASN A 34 9.39 -1.25 10.59
N ALA A 35 8.79 -0.35 9.83
CA ALA A 35 7.38 -0.01 9.97
C ALA A 35 6.48 -1.23 9.66
N VAL A 36 6.78 -1.96 8.60
CA VAL A 36 6.03 -3.18 8.25
C VAL A 36 6.19 -4.25 9.34
N ASP A 37 7.42 -4.47 9.82
CA ASP A 37 7.70 -5.48 10.82
C ASP A 37 7.03 -5.14 12.15
N ALA A 38 6.93 -3.86 12.51
CA ALA A 38 6.21 -3.43 13.69
C ALA A 38 4.72 -3.76 13.61
N ILE A 39 4.09 -3.52 12.46
CA ILE A 39 2.68 -3.88 12.26
C ILE A 39 2.50 -5.40 12.28
N ALA A 40 3.40 -6.16 11.65
CA ALA A 40 3.36 -7.62 11.70
C ALA A 40 3.44 -8.14 13.14
N GLY A 41 4.31 -7.56 13.96
CA GLY A 41 4.42 -7.89 15.37
C GLY A 41 3.15 -7.59 16.16
N HIS A 42 2.55 -6.42 15.93
CA HIS A 42 1.28 -6.06 16.57
C HIS A 42 0.14 -7.01 16.18
N MET A 43 0.06 -7.40 14.91
CA MET A 43 -0.92 -8.38 14.45
C MET A 43 -0.75 -9.71 15.16
N TRP A 44 0.48 -10.19 15.26
CA TRP A 44 0.77 -11.45 15.93
C TRP A 44 0.42 -11.41 17.41
N LEU A 45 0.83 -10.34 18.11
CA LEU A 45 0.55 -10.18 19.55
C LEU A 45 -0.95 -10.06 19.86
N ASN A 46 -1.73 -9.50 18.96
CA ASN A 46 -3.16 -9.24 19.17
C ASN A 46 -4.06 -10.22 18.42
N ASN A 47 -3.49 -11.27 17.84
CA ASN A 47 -4.22 -12.28 17.05
C ASN A 47 -5.07 -11.68 15.94
N ILE A 48 -4.54 -10.67 15.25
CA ILE A 48 -5.20 -10.04 14.11
C ILE A 48 -4.82 -10.80 12.84
N GLU A 49 -5.82 -11.29 12.12
CA GLU A 49 -5.62 -11.97 10.85
C GLU A 49 -5.48 -10.94 9.71
N GLY A 50 -4.66 -11.26 8.71
CA GLY A 50 -4.45 -10.39 7.55
C GLY A 50 -5.58 -10.45 6.53
N GLU A 51 -6.36 -11.52 6.52
CA GLU A 51 -7.46 -11.68 5.57
C GLU A 51 -8.47 -10.55 5.70
N GLY A 52 -8.86 -9.98 4.55
CA GLY A 52 -9.79 -8.86 4.52
C GLY A 52 -9.19 -7.52 4.94
N LYS A 53 -7.91 -7.47 5.28
CA LYS A 53 -7.25 -6.23 5.68
C LYS A 53 -6.59 -5.54 4.49
N ILE A 54 -6.40 -4.24 4.64
CA ILE A 54 -5.67 -3.41 3.68
C ILE A 54 -4.42 -2.88 4.39
N PHE A 55 -3.28 -3.05 3.76
CA PHE A 55 -2.03 -2.47 4.23
C PHE A 55 -1.71 -1.23 3.40
N TYR A 56 -1.57 -0.10 4.06
CA TYR A 56 -1.20 1.16 3.43
C TYR A 56 0.25 1.50 3.74
N THR A 57 0.97 2.02 2.74
CA THR A 57 2.33 2.53 2.92
C THR A 57 2.56 3.79 2.11
N THR A 58 3.41 4.67 2.61
CA THR A 58 3.89 5.82 1.84
C THR A 58 5.08 5.46 0.96
N GLY A 59 5.72 4.32 1.21
CA GLY A 59 6.89 3.85 0.48
C GLY A 59 6.56 3.18 -0.84
N ARG A 60 7.59 2.98 -1.66
CA ARG A 60 7.45 2.27 -2.94
C ARG A 60 7.10 0.80 -2.72
N LEU A 61 6.36 0.27 -3.68
CA LEU A 61 5.94 -1.14 -3.69
C LEU A 61 7.05 -2.00 -4.31
N THR A 62 8.04 -2.31 -3.50
CA THR A 62 9.15 -3.19 -3.90
C THR A 62 8.78 -4.66 -3.70
N SER A 63 9.55 -5.56 -4.31
CA SER A 63 9.34 -7.00 -4.13
C SER A 63 9.36 -7.41 -2.66
N GLU A 64 10.29 -6.86 -1.89
CA GLU A 64 10.40 -7.15 -0.46
C GLU A 64 9.14 -6.73 0.32
N MET A 65 8.60 -5.55 0.01
CA MET A 65 7.37 -5.07 0.63
C MET A 65 6.19 -5.98 0.31
N VAL A 66 6.05 -6.38 -0.96
CA VAL A 66 4.97 -7.26 -1.40
C VAL A 66 5.09 -8.63 -0.74
N ILE A 67 6.30 -9.19 -0.66
CA ILE A 67 6.55 -10.47 0.00
C ILE A 67 6.14 -10.41 1.47
N LYS A 68 6.54 -9.38 2.19
CA LYS A 68 6.20 -9.23 3.61
C LYS A 68 4.68 -9.15 3.81
N VAL A 69 4.00 -8.36 3.00
CA VAL A 69 2.54 -8.23 3.08
C VAL A 69 1.85 -9.56 2.76
N ALA A 70 2.35 -10.29 1.77
CA ALA A 70 1.82 -11.61 1.43
C ALA A 70 2.02 -12.61 2.58
N GLN A 71 3.17 -12.58 3.25
CA GLN A 71 3.45 -13.42 4.41
C GLN A 71 2.54 -13.13 5.60
N MET A 72 2.04 -11.90 5.69
CA MET A 72 1.06 -11.49 6.71
C MET A 72 -0.37 -11.90 6.34
N ASN A 73 -0.56 -12.57 5.21
CA ASN A 73 -1.86 -12.94 4.62
C ASN A 73 -2.76 -11.74 4.33
N ILE A 74 -2.18 -10.57 4.12
CA ILE A 74 -2.92 -9.38 3.73
C ILE A 74 -3.17 -9.43 2.23
N SER A 75 -4.42 -9.25 1.84
CA SER A 75 -4.83 -9.39 0.44
C SER A 75 -4.64 -8.13 -0.41
N THR A 76 -4.58 -6.97 0.22
CA THR A 76 -4.53 -5.68 -0.49
C THR A 76 -3.44 -4.78 0.07
N LEU A 77 -2.59 -4.30 -0.83
CA LEU A 77 -1.51 -3.38 -0.52
C LEU A 77 -1.71 -2.09 -1.30
N LEU A 78 -1.80 -0.98 -0.59
CA LEU A 78 -2.07 0.35 -1.13
C LEU A 78 -0.89 1.28 -0.84
N SER A 79 -0.41 2.00 -1.85
CA SER A 79 0.68 2.95 -1.68
C SER A 79 0.39 4.30 -2.32
N ARG A 80 0.96 5.36 -1.74
CA ARG A 80 1.04 6.68 -2.38
C ARG A 80 2.11 6.75 -3.46
N SER A 81 3.06 5.83 -3.45
CA SER A 81 4.19 5.79 -4.37
C SER A 81 3.94 4.82 -5.52
N GLY A 82 4.94 4.68 -6.36
CA GLY A 82 4.90 3.74 -7.47
C GLY A 82 5.37 2.34 -7.09
N ILE A 83 5.53 1.53 -8.11
CA ILE A 83 5.88 0.11 -7.99
C ILE A 83 7.16 -0.18 -8.75
N THR A 84 7.93 -1.17 -8.29
CA THR A 84 9.01 -1.75 -9.06
C THR A 84 8.47 -2.89 -9.93
N GLU A 85 9.19 -3.22 -11.00
CA GLU A 85 8.83 -4.34 -11.86
C GLU A 85 8.82 -5.65 -11.08
N MET A 86 9.82 -5.88 -10.25
CA MET A 86 9.87 -7.07 -9.40
C MET A 86 8.72 -7.12 -8.39
N GLY A 87 8.35 -5.97 -7.84
CA GLY A 87 7.19 -5.88 -6.94
C GLY A 87 5.89 -6.30 -7.63
N LEU A 88 5.70 -5.87 -8.87
CA LEU A 88 4.54 -6.28 -9.65
C LEU A 88 4.54 -7.79 -9.90
N ASN A 89 5.68 -8.35 -10.30
CA ASN A 89 5.77 -9.78 -10.55
C ASN A 89 5.46 -10.62 -9.32
N VAL A 90 5.97 -10.22 -8.16
CA VAL A 90 5.66 -10.90 -6.90
C VAL A 90 4.17 -10.78 -6.56
N ALA A 91 3.56 -9.62 -6.79
CA ALA A 91 2.13 -9.44 -6.52
C ALA A 91 1.27 -10.36 -7.39
N ILE A 92 1.63 -10.51 -8.66
CA ILE A 92 0.94 -11.44 -9.57
C ILE A 92 1.06 -12.88 -9.06
N ASP A 93 2.26 -13.30 -8.69
CA ASP A 93 2.53 -14.67 -8.24
C ASP A 93 1.85 -14.97 -6.89
N THR A 94 1.79 -14.00 -6.00
CA THR A 94 1.19 -14.16 -4.66
C THR A 94 -0.28 -13.77 -4.62
N GLN A 95 -0.83 -13.27 -5.71
CA GLN A 95 -2.23 -12.81 -5.83
C GLN A 95 -2.56 -11.65 -4.88
N VAL A 96 -1.60 -10.82 -4.55
CA VAL A 96 -1.84 -9.61 -3.77
C VAL A 96 -2.44 -8.53 -4.67
N THR A 97 -3.55 -7.95 -4.24
CA THR A 97 -4.14 -6.79 -4.91
C THR A 97 -3.27 -5.58 -4.64
N LEU A 98 -2.83 -4.92 -5.70
CA LEU A 98 -1.80 -3.89 -5.62
C LEU A 98 -2.29 -2.59 -6.20
N LEU A 99 -2.41 -1.58 -5.34
CA LEU A 99 -2.87 -0.25 -5.68
C LEU A 99 -1.74 0.75 -5.39
N GLY A 100 -1.49 1.63 -6.34
CA GLY A 100 -0.43 2.60 -6.17
C GLY A 100 -0.82 4.01 -6.56
N ARG A 101 0.07 4.95 -6.30
CA ARG A 101 -0.07 6.37 -6.56
C ARG A 101 -1.39 6.94 -6.05
N ALA A 102 -1.82 6.47 -4.88
CA ALA A 102 -3.06 6.88 -4.24
C ALA A 102 -2.97 8.34 -3.80
N LYS A 103 -3.84 9.19 -4.34
CA LYS A 103 -3.89 10.60 -4.02
C LYS A 103 -5.33 11.11 -4.21
N GLY A 104 -5.89 11.68 -3.15
CA GLY A 104 -7.28 12.12 -3.19
C GLY A 104 -8.21 10.95 -3.48
N LYS A 105 -9.00 11.06 -4.54
CA LYS A 105 -9.95 10.02 -4.97
C LYS A 105 -9.40 9.12 -6.08
N HIS A 106 -8.13 9.29 -6.44
CA HIS A 106 -7.53 8.58 -7.57
C HIS A 106 -6.46 7.61 -7.11
N PHE A 107 -6.35 6.50 -7.80
CA PHE A 107 -5.30 5.51 -7.61
C PHE A 107 -5.12 4.70 -8.90
N LEU A 108 -4.00 4.02 -9.00
CA LEU A 108 -3.72 3.09 -10.09
C LEU A 108 -3.84 1.66 -9.59
N ILE A 109 -4.48 0.80 -10.37
CA ILE A 109 -4.59 -0.62 -10.07
C ILE A 109 -3.48 -1.34 -10.84
N TYR A 110 -2.48 -1.84 -10.14
CA TYR A 110 -1.39 -2.60 -10.76
C TYR A 110 -1.71 -4.08 -10.87
N ASN A 111 -2.46 -4.62 -9.93
CA ASN A 111 -2.85 -6.02 -9.91
C ASN A 111 -4.15 -6.20 -9.11
N GLY A 112 -4.96 -7.18 -9.49
CA GLY A 112 -6.14 -7.55 -8.72
C GLY A 112 -7.39 -6.70 -8.97
N LYS A 113 -7.55 -6.15 -10.17
CA LYS A 113 -8.71 -5.31 -10.52
C LYS A 113 -10.05 -5.96 -10.16
N ASP A 114 -10.18 -7.26 -10.37
CA ASP A 114 -11.43 -7.98 -10.14
C ASP A 114 -11.78 -8.12 -8.65
N ASN A 115 -10.84 -7.81 -7.76
CA ASN A 115 -11.05 -7.86 -6.30
C ASN A 115 -11.54 -6.53 -5.74
N ILE A 116 -11.83 -5.54 -6.59
CA ILE A 116 -12.16 -4.20 -6.17
C ILE A 116 -13.59 -3.88 -6.57
N ILE A 117 -14.36 -3.40 -5.59
CA ILE A 117 -15.72 -2.91 -5.81
C ILE A 117 -15.68 -1.39 -5.72
N PHE A 118 -16.13 -0.73 -6.79
CA PHE A 118 -16.19 0.73 -6.83
C PHE A 118 -17.58 1.17 -6.40
N ASP A 119 -17.67 1.96 -5.32
CA ASP A 119 -18.91 2.59 -4.90
C ASP A 119 -19.17 3.92 -5.61
N ALA A 120 -18.12 4.49 -6.23
CA ALA A 120 -18.24 5.65 -7.11
C ALA A 120 -17.09 5.65 -8.12
N MET A 121 -17.37 6.11 -9.34
CA MET A 121 -16.33 6.33 -10.36
C MET A 121 -16.04 7.82 -10.43
N PRO A 122 -14.75 8.22 -10.37
CA PRO A 122 -14.39 9.62 -10.56
C PRO A 122 -14.73 10.12 -11.96
N ASP A 123 -14.97 11.41 -12.10
CA ASP A 123 -15.11 12.01 -13.42
C ASP A 123 -13.86 11.81 -14.26
N PRO A 124 -14.00 11.66 -15.60
CA PRO A 124 -12.83 11.55 -16.46
C PRO A 124 -11.89 12.75 -16.29
N ARG A 125 -10.58 12.50 -16.33
CA ARG A 125 -9.60 13.57 -16.27
C ARG A 125 -9.66 14.41 -17.55
N PRO A 126 -9.36 15.71 -17.46
CA PRO A 126 -9.41 16.61 -18.63
C PRO A 126 -8.52 16.17 -19.81
N ASP A 127 -7.46 15.45 -19.53
CA ASP A 127 -6.54 14.92 -20.55
C ASP A 127 -7.03 13.60 -21.17
N GLY A 128 -8.20 13.12 -20.79
CA GLY A 128 -8.74 11.83 -21.25
C GLY A 128 -8.03 10.61 -20.68
N ALA A 129 -7.12 10.79 -19.73
CA ALA A 129 -6.41 9.67 -19.13
C ALA A 129 -7.33 8.85 -18.19
N SER A 130 -7.09 7.55 -18.12
CA SER A 130 -7.81 6.65 -17.24
C SER A 130 -7.19 6.66 -15.84
N ASP A 131 -8.02 6.53 -14.80
CA ASP A 131 -7.55 6.34 -13.42
C ASP A 131 -7.09 4.90 -13.17
N VAL A 132 -7.36 4.01 -14.09
CA VAL A 132 -6.92 2.63 -14.05
C VAL A 132 -5.67 2.49 -14.90
N TRP A 133 -4.60 1.93 -14.31
CA TRP A 133 -3.37 1.68 -15.04
C TRP A 133 -3.61 0.58 -16.09
N LYS A 134 -3.30 0.88 -17.34
CA LYS A 134 -3.41 -0.08 -18.44
C LYS A 134 -2.05 -0.70 -18.68
N ARG A 135 -1.94 -2.00 -18.47
CA ARG A 135 -0.76 -2.77 -18.86
C ARG A 135 -0.64 -2.79 -20.37
N ARG A 136 0.53 -2.45 -20.82
CA ARG A 136 0.85 -2.57 -22.24
C ARG A 136 1.55 -3.88 -22.53
#